data_b94a3762d817eb0a12a5dbf367a43c3c
#
_entry.id   b94a3762d817eb0a12a5dbf367a43c3c
#
_cell.length_a   1.000
_cell.length_b   1.000
_cell.length_c   1.000
_cell.angle_alpha   90.00
_cell.angle_beta   90.00
_cell.angle_gamma   90.00
#
_symmetry.space_group_name_H-M   'P 1'
#
loop_
_entity.id
_entity.type
_entity.pdbx_description
1 polymer ?
#
loop_
_entity_poly.entity_id
_entity_poly.type
_entity_poly.pdbx_seq_one_letter_code
_entity_poly.pdbx_strand_id
1 'polypeptide(L)'
;MQTADFDFELPPELIAQVPAERRDASRLLVLDRATGKIAHQNFRDLLQHLHPGDVLVLNNSRVIPARLRGVNEKTGGQFEVLLLEENSVNDWWVMLRPGKRARIGTKIIFSNHSGAQTNITAEVIATNDEGHRRLRFNFTNNLSAPTSPEPAKEFSLSPSEGERAGVSGSPATNILDALAQLGELPLPPYIERAAGKTSAADLDRYQTVFAQPSGSVAAPTAGLHFTPQLLDEIRSRGVQVCFVTLHVGLGTFAPVKADSLAEHIMHEERFEVSEATADAVNTAKREGRRIIAVGTTSVRVLESALVVPPAGGPVSPATQPLKGGTPNIHSGPGRTRIFIHPPHQFKIVDALLTNFHLPCSTLLMLVSAFAAPAELRGRELALHAYAEAVRERYRFFSYGDAMLIL
;
A
#
# COMPACT_ATOMS: atom_id res chain seq x y z
N MET A 1 25.19 -10.60 4.76
CA MET A 1 24.24 -11.23 3.81
C MET A 1 24.17 -10.42 2.54
N GLN A 2 24.03 -11.08 1.41
CA GLN A 2 23.89 -10.46 0.10
C GLN A 2 22.44 -10.58 -0.38
N THR A 3 22.03 -9.73 -1.32
CA THR A 3 20.70 -9.77 -1.94
C THR A 3 20.44 -11.11 -2.61
N ALA A 4 21.44 -11.69 -3.27
CA ALA A 4 21.38 -12.99 -3.92
C ALA A 4 21.13 -14.16 -2.93
N ASP A 5 21.40 -13.99 -1.63
CA ASP A 5 21.08 -15.00 -0.63
C ASP A 5 19.58 -15.27 -0.49
N PHE A 6 18.73 -14.36 -1.02
CA PHE A 6 17.26 -14.43 -1.00
C PHE A 6 16.67 -14.74 -2.37
N ASP A 7 17.47 -15.33 -3.25
CA ASP A 7 16.99 -15.77 -4.56
C ASP A 7 16.34 -17.14 -4.48
N PHE A 8 15.35 -17.37 -5.32
CA PHE A 8 14.70 -18.66 -5.53
C PHE A 8 14.08 -18.71 -6.92
N GLU A 9 13.95 -19.91 -7.48
CA GLU A 9 13.32 -20.10 -8.78
C GLU A 9 11.80 -19.97 -8.64
N LEU A 10 11.21 -19.00 -9.35
CA LEU A 10 9.78 -18.76 -9.42
C LEU A 10 9.28 -18.93 -10.85
N PRO A 11 8.51 -20.01 -11.16
CA PRO A 11 7.88 -20.16 -12.45
C PRO A 11 6.91 -19.00 -12.75
N PRO A 12 7.04 -18.34 -13.92
CA PRO A 12 6.23 -17.17 -14.25
C PRO A 12 4.71 -17.43 -14.21
N GLU A 13 4.28 -18.64 -14.50
CA GLU A 13 2.87 -19.03 -14.46
C GLU A 13 2.26 -19.05 -13.05
N LEU A 14 3.08 -19.05 -12.01
CA LEU A 14 2.61 -18.92 -10.62
C LEU A 14 2.35 -17.48 -10.21
N ILE A 15 2.75 -16.50 -11.00
CA ILE A 15 2.47 -15.08 -10.76
C ILE A 15 1.00 -14.81 -11.09
N ALA A 16 0.21 -14.53 -10.07
CA ALA A 16 -1.23 -14.33 -10.22
C ALA A 16 -1.58 -13.08 -11.02
N GLN A 17 -2.18 -13.24 -12.18
CA GLN A 17 -2.61 -12.16 -13.07
C GLN A 17 -4.02 -11.64 -12.73
N VAL A 18 -4.82 -12.47 -12.06
CA VAL A 18 -6.19 -12.15 -11.64
C VAL A 18 -6.42 -12.58 -10.20
N PRO A 19 -7.25 -11.86 -9.44
CA PRO A 19 -7.60 -12.27 -8.08
C PRO A 19 -8.40 -13.58 -8.09
N ALA A 20 -8.46 -14.27 -6.95
CA ALA A 20 -9.38 -15.38 -6.74
C ALA A 20 -10.83 -14.91 -6.91
N GLU A 21 -11.76 -15.80 -7.28
CA GLU A 21 -13.17 -15.46 -7.48
C GLU A 21 -13.75 -14.75 -6.24
N ARG A 22 -13.55 -15.33 -5.06
CA ARG A 22 -13.85 -14.71 -3.78
C ARG A 22 -12.56 -14.33 -3.07
N ARG A 23 -12.56 -13.22 -2.32
CA ARG A 23 -11.37 -12.72 -1.60
C ARG A 23 -10.82 -13.77 -0.63
N ASP A 24 -11.70 -14.43 0.11
CA ASP A 24 -11.39 -15.44 1.14
C ASP A 24 -11.25 -16.88 0.61
N ALA A 25 -11.23 -17.07 -0.72
CA ALA A 25 -11.06 -18.37 -1.35
C ALA A 25 -9.59 -18.70 -1.74
N SER A 26 -8.65 -17.82 -1.41
CA SER A 26 -7.23 -18.10 -1.60
C SER A 26 -6.74 -19.21 -0.67
N ARG A 27 -5.61 -19.83 -1.01
CA ARG A 27 -4.95 -20.80 -0.15
C ARG A 27 -4.17 -20.10 0.96
N LEU A 28 -3.92 -20.81 2.04
CA LEU A 28 -3.12 -20.38 3.18
C LEU A 28 -2.04 -21.42 3.47
N LEU A 29 -0.78 -21.03 3.36
CA LEU A 29 0.34 -21.82 3.86
C LEU A 29 0.63 -21.36 5.29
N VAL A 30 0.57 -22.28 6.25
CA VAL A 30 0.89 -21.99 7.65
C VAL A 30 2.27 -22.54 7.97
N LEU A 31 3.18 -21.66 8.40
CA LEU A 31 4.51 -22.01 8.88
C LEU A 31 4.56 -21.85 10.41
N ASP A 32 4.75 -22.94 11.11
CA ASP A 32 5.14 -22.95 12.52
C ASP A 32 6.67 -22.74 12.61
N ARG A 33 7.08 -21.56 13.00
CA ARG A 33 8.51 -21.17 13.04
C ARG A 33 9.30 -21.87 14.12
N ALA A 34 8.66 -22.37 15.18
CA ALA A 34 9.33 -23.10 16.25
C ALA A 34 9.74 -24.50 15.78
N THR A 35 8.88 -25.16 15.02
CA THR A 35 9.09 -26.54 14.56
C THR A 35 9.52 -26.64 13.10
N GLY A 36 9.35 -25.59 12.30
CA GLY A 36 9.55 -25.58 10.84
C GLY A 36 8.46 -26.35 10.08
N LYS A 37 7.38 -26.78 10.74
CA LYS A 37 6.29 -27.51 10.08
C LYS A 37 5.46 -26.59 9.19
N ILE A 38 5.08 -27.12 8.04
CA ILE A 38 4.21 -26.45 7.07
C ILE A 38 2.88 -27.20 7.00
N ALA A 39 1.78 -26.42 6.98
CA ALA A 39 0.44 -26.93 6.72
C ALA A 39 -0.22 -26.15 5.56
N HIS A 40 -1.02 -26.87 4.76
CA HIS A 40 -1.75 -26.30 3.63
C HIS A 40 -3.22 -26.21 3.97
N GLN A 41 -3.79 -25.01 3.90
CA GLN A 41 -5.15 -24.69 4.32
C GLN A 41 -5.78 -23.72 3.32
N ASN A 42 -7.04 -23.34 3.57
CA ASN A 42 -7.70 -22.23 2.90
C ASN A 42 -7.62 -20.96 3.78
N PHE A 43 -7.75 -19.79 3.18
CA PHE A 43 -7.64 -18.54 3.92
C PHE A 43 -8.65 -18.41 5.07
N ARG A 44 -9.86 -18.95 4.91
CA ARG A 44 -10.87 -18.98 5.99
C ARG A 44 -10.43 -19.77 7.21
N ASP A 45 -9.50 -20.71 7.07
CA ASP A 45 -8.96 -21.47 8.21
C ASP A 45 -8.07 -20.62 9.11
N LEU A 46 -7.74 -19.37 8.72
CA LEU A 46 -7.15 -18.36 9.59
C LEU A 46 -7.88 -18.28 10.94
N LEU A 47 -9.20 -18.46 10.93
CA LEU A 47 -10.05 -18.45 12.13
C LEU A 47 -9.67 -19.52 13.17
N GLN A 48 -9.00 -20.60 12.78
CA GLN A 48 -8.52 -21.66 13.67
C GLN A 48 -7.22 -21.27 14.40
N HIS A 49 -6.52 -20.25 13.87
CA HIS A 49 -5.24 -19.77 14.41
C HIS A 49 -5.38 -18.49 15.24
N LEU A 50 -6.57 -17.91 15.27
CA LEU A 50 -6.90 -16.73 16.06
C LEU A 50 -7.53 -17.13 17.38
N HIS A 51 -7.09 -16.50 18.49
CA HIS A 51 -7.59 -16.74 19.83
C HIS A 51 -8.33 -15.51 20.37
N PRO A 52 -9.33 -15.69 21.23
CA PRO A 52 -9.94 -14.56 21.94
C PRO A 52 -8.90 -13.72 22.65
N GLY A 53 -8.96 -12.42 22.48
CA GLY A 53 -7.98 -11.48 23.04
C GLY A 53 -6.81 -11.12 22.10
N ASP A 54 -6.59 -11.83 21.01
CA ASP A 54 -5.60 -11.43 20.01
C ASP A 54 -5.92 -10.04 19.44
N VAL A 55 -4.87 -9.31 19.02
CA VAL A 55 -5.00 -8.03 18.30
C VAL A 55 -4.53 -8.23 16.86
N LEU A 56 -5.47 -8.12 15.92
CA LEU A 56 -5.21 -8.22 14.47
C LEU A 56 -5.04 -6.81 13.89
N VAL A 57 -3.84 -6.47 13.41
CA VAL A 57 -3.51 -5.14 12.93
C VAL A 57 -3.37 -5.14 11.41
N LEU A 58 -4.20 -4.34 10.73
CA LEU A 58 -4.27 -4.22 9.28
C LEU A 58 -3.88 -2.82 8.80
N ASN A 59 -3.33 -2.72 7.60
CA ASN A 59 -3.10 -1.42 6.95
C ASN A 59 -4.34 -1.01 6.16
N ASN A 60 -4.97 0.11 6.54
CA ASN A 60 -6.21 0.61 5.92
C ASN A 60 -5.99 1.68 4.85
N SER A 61 -4.76 1.87 4.36
CA SER A 61 -4.51 2.86 3.31
C SER A 61 -5.27 2.52 2.02
N ARG A 62 -5.81 3.57 1.37
CA ARG A 62 -6.54 3.48 0.10
C ARG A 62 -5.61 3.80 -1.07
N VAL A 63 -5.62 2.95 -2.07
CA VAL A 63 -4.92 3.20 -3.34
C VAL A 63 -5.65 4.28 -4.11
N ILE A 64 -4.89 5.28 -4.58
CA ILE A 64 -5.39 6.32 -5.47
C ILE A 64 -5.06 5.97 -6.93
N PRO A 65 -5.86 6.40 -7.92
CA PRO A 65 -5.54 6.23 -9.33
C PRO A 65 -4.40 7.19 -9.73
N ALA A 66 -3.21 6.89 -9.24
CA ALA A 66 -2.05 7.78 -9.23
C ALA A 66 -1.32 7.91 -10.58
N ARG A 67 -1.64 7.08 -11.58
CA ARG A 67 -0.99 7.12 -12.89
C ARG A 67 -1.76 8.05 -13.82
N LEU A 68 -1.10 9.10 -14.28
CA LEU A 68 -1.67 10.13 -15.15
C LEU A 68 -0.96 10.12 -16.50
N ARG A 69 -1.69 10.48 -17.55
CA ARG A 69 -1.14 10.69 -18.90
C ARG A 69 -1.26 12.15 -19.30
N GLY A 70 -0.21 12.65 -19.93
CA GLY A 70 -0.18 14.03 -20.40
C GLY A 70 0.81 14.23 -21.52
N VAL A 71 0.82 15.41 -22.07
CA VAL A 71 1.71 15.80 -23.15
C VAL A 71 2.47 17.07 -22.78
N ASN A 72 3.68 17.18 -23.31
CA ASN A 72 4.45 18.41 -23.21
C ASN A 72 3.73 19.52 -23.99
N GLU A 73 3.42 20.63 -23.31
CA GLU A 73 2.70 21.76 -23.90
C GLU A 73 3.36 22.31 -25.18
N LYS A 74 4.72 22.32 -25.22
CA LYS A 74 5.48 22.88 -26.34
C LYS A 74 5.76 21.89 -27.47
N THR A 75 6.01 20.62 -27.14
CA THR A 75 6.54 19.64 -28.10
C THR A 75 5.54 18.54 -28.46
N GLY A 76 4.40 18.44 -27.74
CA GLY A 76 3.43 17.35 -27.89
C GLY A 76 3.95 15.98 -27.43
N GLY A 77 5.17 15.91 -26.89
CA GLY A 77 5.76 14.64 -26.43
C GLY A 77 4.98 14.06 -25.24
N GLN A 78 4.67 12.77 -25.32
CA GLN A 78 3.90 12.11 -24.29
C GLN A 78 4.69 11.89 -22.99
N PHE A 79 3.99 12.03 -21.87
CA PHE A 79 4.48 11.72 -20.53
C PHE A 79 3.52 10.78 -19.80
N GLU A 80 4.09 9.82 -19.09
CA GLU A 80 3.44 9.10 -18.02
C GLU A 80 3.93 9.67 -16.69
N VAL A 81 3.00 10.09 -15.86
CA VAL A 81 3.26 10.68 -14.54
C VAL A 81 2.65 9.77 -13.50
N LEU A 82 3.42 9.40 -12.49
CA LEU A 82 2.95 8.63 -11.36
C LEU A 82 3.13 9.44 -10.09
N LEU A 83 2.03 9.81 -9.46
CA LEU A 83 2.02 10.53 -8.19
C LEU A 83 2.65 9.66 -7.11
N LEU A 84 3.56 10.21 -6.31
CA LEU A 84 4.27 9.49 -5.24
C LEU A 84 3.89 10.02 -3.86
N GLU A 85 4.10 11.30 -3.65
CA GLU A 85 3.91 11.94 -2.34
C GLU A 85 3.44 13.39 -2.52
N GLU A 86 2.38 13.74 -1.81
CA GLU A 86 1.93 15.12 -1.72
C GLU A 86 2.83 15.91 -0.77
N ASN A 87 3.37 17.02 -1.27
CA ASN A 87 4.18 17.94 -0.49
C ASN A 87 3.31 19.05 0.15
N SER A 88 2.38 19.57 -0.64
CA SER A 88 1.30 20.46 -0.24
C SER A 88 0.19 20.38 -1.29
N VAL A 89 -0.97 21.01 -1.04
CA VAL A 89 -2.09 20.99 -1.96
C VAL A 89 -1.65 21.32 -3.40
N ASN A 90 -1.91 20.40 -4.33
CA ASN A 90 -1.53 20.51 -5.74
C ASN A 90 0.00 20.54 -6.02
N ASP A 91 0.81 20.13 -5.09
CA ASP A 91 2.28 20.09 -5.21
C ASP A 91 2.77 18.68 -4.82
N TRP A 92 3.22 17.90 -5.82
CA TRP A 92 3.49 16.49 -5.67
C TRP A 92 4.88 16.10 -6.16
N TRP A 93 5.55 15.23 -5.42
CA TRP A 93 6.64 14.43 -5.96
C TRP A 93 6.06 13.33 -6.84
N VAL A 94 6.66 13.15 -8.03
CA VAL A 94 6.17 12.19 -9.03
C VAL A 94 7.35 11.46 -9.68
N MET A 95 7.11 10.21 -10.09
CA MET A 95 7.92 9.58 -11.12
C MET A 95 7.38 9.98 -12.49
N LEU A 96 8.26 10.39 -13.40
CA LEU A 96 7.88 10.86 -14.72
C LEU A 96 8.66 10.12 -15.80
N ARG A 97 7.97 9.60 -16.79
CA ARG A 97 8.56 8.91 -17.95
C ARG A 97 8.12 9.58 -19.26
N PRO A 98 9.09 9.87 -20.17
CA PRO A 98 10.55 9.77 -20.04
C PRO A 98 11.14 10.94 -19.22
N GLY A 99 11.79 10.62 -18.09
CA GLY A 99 12.29 11.61 -17.12
C GLY A 99 13.33 12.59 -17.69
N LYS A 100 14.19 12.14 -18.62
CA LYS A 100 15.23 12.98 -19.25
C LYS A 100 14.68 14.16 -20.04
N ARG A 101 13.41 14.08 -20.51
CA ARG A 101 12.73 15.13 -21.27
C ARG A 101 11.97 16.13 -20.41
N ALA A 102 11.78 15.83 -19.11
CA ALA A 102 11.07 16.66 -18.15
C ALA A 102 12.07 17.47 -17.32
N ARG A 103 12.52 18.62 -17.86
CA ARG A 103 13.38 19.58 -17.17
C ARG A 103 12.52 20.54 -16.33
N ILE A 104 13.13 21.20 -15.34
CA ILE A 104 12.47 22.29 -14.60
C ILE A 104 11.93 23.32 -15.59
N GLY A 105 10.69 23.79 -15.39
CA GLY A 105 9.95 24.66 -16.30
C GLY A 105 9.19 23.92 -17.41
N THR A 106 9.29 22.58 -17.50
CA THR A 106 8.47 21.81 -18.45
C THR A 106 7.00 21.85 -17.99
N LYS A 107 6.10 22.26 -18.89
CA LYS A 107 4.66 22.22 -18.67
C LYS A 107 4.03 21.00 -19.33
N ILE A 108 3.11 20.38 -18.62
CA ILE A 108 2.40 19.15 -19.02
C ILE A 108 0.91 19.46 -19.01
N ILE A 109 0.21 19.13 -20.09
CA ILE A 109 -1.25 19.15 -20.18
C ILE A 109 -1.74 17.72 -20.00
N PHE A 110 -2.66 17.48 -19.07
CA PHE A 110 -3.17 16.15 -18.78
C PHE A 110 -4.35 15.79 -19.67
N SER A 111 -4.47 14.48 -19.94
CA SER A 111 -5.56 13.90 -20.70
C SER A 111 -6.47 13.08 -19.80
N ASN A 112 -7.76 13.05 -20.11
CA ASN A 112 -8.73 12.17 -19.46
C ASN A 112 -8.65 10.73 -20.03
N HIS A 113 -9.48 9.82 -19.51
CA HIS A 113 -9.53 8.43 -19.95
C HIS A 113 -9.89 8.22 -21.43
N SER A 114 -10.55 9.20 -22.07
CA SER A 114 -10.82 9.17 -23.53
C SER A 114 -9.65 9.66 -24.37
N GLY A 115 -8.57 10.13 -23.75
CA GLY A 115 -7.41 10.73 -24.42
C GLY A 115 -7.59 12.21 -24.76
N ALA A 116 -8.72 12.83 -24.42
CA ALA A 116 -8.94 14.26 -24.64
C ALA A 116 -8.15 15.09 -23.62
N GLN A 117 -7.53 16.16 -24.09
CA GLN A 117 -6.82 17.10 -23.22
C GLN A 117 -7.81 17.83 -22.30
N THR A 118 -7.39 18.04 -21.07
CA THR A 118 -8.19 18.74 -20.05
C THR A 118 -7.63 20.14 -19.80
N ASN A 119 -8.31 20.89 -18.95
CA ASN A 119 -7.86 22.18 -18.44
C ASN A 119 -6.87 22.06 -17.27
N ILE A 120 -6.41 20.86 -16.96
CA ILE A 120 -5.48 20.60 -15.87
C ILE A 120 -4.07 20.51 -16.44
N THR A 121 -3.19 21.33 -15.90
CA THR A 121 -1.77 21.38 -16.28
C THR A 121 -0.89 21.21 -15.07
N ALA A 122 0.38 20.87 -15.28
CA ALA A 122 1.39 20.96 -14.21
C ALA A 122 2.71 21.45 -14.75
N GLU A 123 3.49 22.09 -13.89
CA GLU A 123 4.85 22.53 -14.17
C GLU A 123 5.85 21.75 -13.33
N VAL A 124 6.94 21.33 -13.94
CA VAL A 124 8.09 20.73 -13.23
C VAL A 124 8.84 21.83 -12.52
N ILE A 125 8.81 21.84 -11.17
CA ILE A 125 9.43 22.90 -10.34
C ILE A 125 10.72 22.48 -9.64
N ALA A 126 10.96 21.17 -9.49
CA ALA A 126 12.19 20.63 -8.88
C ALA A 126 12.48 19.20 -9.33
N THR A 127 13.69 18.73 -9.02
CA THR A 127 14.16 17.35 -9.13
C THR A 127 14.88 16.96 -7.85
N ASN A 128 14.82 15.68 -7.45
CA ASN A 128 15.62 15.12 -6.35
C ASN A 128 16.68 14.15 -6.86
N ASP A 129 17.54 13.68 -5.97
CA ASP A 129 18.64 12.75 -6.27
C ASP A 129 18.17 11.38 -6.74
N GLU A 130 16.95 10.98 -6.40
CA GLU A 130 16.30 9.75 -6.88
C GLU A 130 15.79 9.88 -8.32
N GLY A 131 15.87 11.06 -8.92
CA GLY A 131 15.41 11.34 -10.27
C GLY A 131 13.90 11.64 -10.37
N HIS A 132 13.21 11.78 -9.23
CA HIS A 132 11.81 12.21 -9.21
C HIS A 132 11.69 13.68 -9.59
N ARG A 133 10.50 14.07 -10.03
CA ARG A 133 10.14 15.46 -10.39
C ARG A 133 9.12 15.96 -9.37
N ARG A 134 9.22 17.23 -9.04
CA ARG A 134 8.18 17.91 -8.25
C ARG A 134 7.31 18.69 -9.21
N LEU A 135 6.03 18.37 -9.23
CA LEU A 135 5.02 18.99 -10.09
C LEU A 135 4.11 19.89 -9.28
N ARG A 136 3.86 21.10 -9.80
CA ARG A 136 2.81 21.98 -9.32
C ARG A 136 1.67 21.95 -10.30
N PHE A 137 0.50 21.48 -9.84
CA PHE A 137 -0.72 21.39 -10.65
C PHE A 137 -1.46 22.72 -10.66
N ASN A 138 -1.99 23.08 -11.81
CA ASN A 138 -2.80 24.27 -12.05
C ASN A 138 -4.10 23.89 -12.73
N PHE A 139 -5.18 24.52 -12.31
CA PHE A 139 -6.54 24.33 -12.81
C PHE A 139 -6.98 25.63 -13.45
N THR A 140 -7.13 25.65 -14.78
CA THR A 140 -7.64 26.83 -15.50
C THR A 140 -9.16 26.74 -15.57
N ASN A 141 -9.85 27.64 -14.86
CA ASN A 141 -11.29 27.82 -15.02
C ASN A 141 -11.55 28.49 -16.36
N ASN A 142 -11.74 27.70 -17.42
CA ASN A 142 -12.31 28.22 -18.64
C ASN A 142 -13.81 28.42 -18.46
N LEU A 143 -14.19 29.48 -17.76
CA LEU A 143 -15.49 30.15 -17.90
C LEU A 143 -15.42 31.09 -19.11
N SER A 144 -15.14 30.58 -20.30
CA SER A 144 -15.52 31.24 -21.53
C SER A 144 -16.84 30.59 -21.99
N ALA A 145 -17.94 31.12 -21.47
CA ALA A 145 -19.23 30.92 -22.08
C ALA A 145 -19.16 31.43 -23.52
N PRO A 146 -19.70 30.71 -24.52
CA PRO A 146 -19.88 31.27 -25.82
C PRO A 146 -20.94 32.40 -25.72
N THR A 147 -20.47 33.62 -25.92
CA THR A 147 -21.36 34.77 -26.16
C THR A 147 -22.02 34.58 -27.51
N SER A 148 -23.27 34.24 -27.48
CA SER A 148 -24.21 34.55 -28.58
C SER A 148 -25.58 34.81 -27.99
N PRO A 149 -26.15 35.98 -28.23
CA PRO A 149 -27.50 36.28 -27.80
C PRO A 149 -28.49 35.91 -28.93
N GLU A 150 -29.43 35.05 -28.64
CA GLU A 150 -30.69 35.00 -29.37
C GLU A 150 -31.87 34.90 -28.39
N PRO A 151 -32.99 35.54 -28.77
CA PRO A 151 -34.00 35.94 -27.80
C PRO A 151 -35.03 34.84 -27.49
N ALA A 152 -35.63 35.03 -26.34
CA ALA A 152 -36.67 34.23 -25.74
C ALA A 152 -37.81 33.80 -26.66
N LYS A 153 -38.25 32.56 -26.55
CA LYS A 153 -39.64 32.14 -26.69
C LYS A 153 -40.06 31.37 -25.46
N GLU A 154 -40.98 32.01 -24.72
CA GLU A 154 -41.76 31.38 -23.66
C GLU A 154 -42.55 30.20 -24.19
N PHE A 155 -42.46 29.07 -23.56
CA PHE A 155 -43.53 28.08 -23.50
C PHE A 155 -43.56 27.45 -22.11
N SER A 156 -44.63 27.78 -21.42
CA SER A 156 -45.08 27.17 -20.17
C SER A 156 -45.60 25.75 -20.45
N LEU A 157 -45.23 24.78 -19.61
CA LEU A 157 -46.10 23.71 -19.12
C LEU A 157 -45.43 22.90 -18.00
N SER A 158 -46.21 22.63 -17.01
CA SER A 158 -45.91 22.08 -15.68
C SER A 158 -45.54 20.57 -15.63
N PRO A 159 -45.28 19.99 -14.44
CA PRO A 159 -44.19 19.04 -14.20
C PRO A 159 -44.64 17.59 -14.19
N SER A 160 -43.73 16.67 -14.46
CA SER A 160 -43.84 15.28 -14.03
C SER A 160 -42.52 14.82 -13.48
N GLU A 161 -42.59 14.26 -12.30
CA GLU A 161 -41.54 13.74 -11.44
C GLU A 161 -40.65 12.68 -12.13
N GLY A 162 -39.38 12.74 -11.86
CA GLY A 162 -38.41 11.72 -12.23
C GLY A 162 -37.02 12.17 -11.83
N GLU A 163 -36.71 12.09 -10.53
CA GLU A 163 -35.37 12.35 -9.99
C GLU A 163 -34.36 11.41 -10.63
N ARG A 164 -33.53 11.93 -11.50
CA ARG A 164 -32.16 11.44 -11.72
C ARG A 164 -31.22 12.48 -11.16
N ALA A 165 -30.59 12.16 -10.02
CA ALA A 165 -29.53 12.96 -9.42
C ALA A 165 -28.41 13.16 -10.44
N GLY A 166 -28.42 14.27 -11.12
CA GLY A 166 -27.30 14.79 -11.88
C GLY A 166 -26.27 15.32 -10.88
N VAL A 167 -25.12 14.68 -10.76
CA VAL A 167 -23.97 15.22 -10.03
C VAL A 167 -23.52 16.49 -10.76
N SER A 168 -23.96 17.64 -10.30
CA SER A 168 -23.40 18.94 -10.67
C SER A 168 -22.05 19.07 -9.98
N GLY A 169 -20.98 18.58 -10.62
CA GLY A 169 -19.64 18.72 -10.10
C GLY A 169 -19.17 20.17 -10.19
N SER A 170 -18.92 20.80 -9.04
CA SER A 170 -18.06 21.99 -8.99
C SER A 170 -16.74 21.68 -9.68
N PRO A 171 -16.11 22.65 -10.40
CA PRO A 171 -14.84 22.40 -11.07
C PRO A 171 -13.80 21.95 -10.05
N ALA A 172 -13.08 20.85 -10.35
CA ALA A 172 -12.04 20.34 -9.48
C ALA A 172 -10.97 21.42 -9.24
N THR A 173 -10.68 21.70 -7.99
CA THR A 173 -9.63 22.65 -7.58
C THR A 173 -8.41 21.95 -6.97
N ASN A 174 -8.52 20.62 -6.77
CA ASN A 174 -7.48 19.76 -6.23
C ASN A 174 -7.25 18.59 -7.18
N ILE A 175 -5.98 18.18 -7.33
CA ILE A 175 -5.63 17.04 -8.18
C ILE A 175 -6.28 15.74 -7.69
N LEU A 176 -6.42 15.54 -6.38
CA LEU A 176 -7.09 14.36 -5.83
C LEU A 176 -8.55 14.24 -6.30
N ASP A 177 -9.28 15.37 -6.42
CA ASP A 177 -10.65 15.38 -6.92
C ASP A 177 -10.70 15.07 -8.43
N ALA A 178 -9.65 15.45 -9.17
CA ALA A 178 -9.55 15.21 -10.60
C ALA A 178 -9.12 13.77 -10.94
N LEU A 179 -8.58 13.01 -9.99
CA LEU A 179 -8.06 11.65 -10.25
C LEU A 179 -9.14 10.70 -10.78
N ALA A 180 -10.40 10.90 -10.44
CA ALA A 180 -11.50 10.11 -10.97
C ALA A 180 -11.63 10.22 -12.51
N GLN A 181 -11.20 11.34 -13.09
CA GLN A 181 -11.27 11.60 -14.54
C GLN A 181 -9.94 11.36 -15.25
N LEU A 182 -8.82 11.57 -14.56
CA LEU A 182 -7.48 11.54 -15.14
C LEU A 182 -6.72 10.27 -14.85
N GLY A 183 -6.96 9.67 -13.69
CA GLY A 183 -6.06 8.70 -13.08
C GLY A 183 -6.35 7.26 -13.45
N GLU A 184 -5.30 6.53 -13.75
CA GLU A 184 -5.33 5.07 -13.90
C GLU A 184 -4.79 4.43 -12.62
N LEU A 185 -5.32 3.24 -12.28
CA LEU A 185 -4.84 2.46 -11.14
C LEU A 185 -3.38 2.03 -11.38
N PRO A 186 -2.45 2.30 -10.47
CA PRO A 186 -1.04 1.97 -10.65
C PRO A 186 -0.78 0.51 -10.29
N LEU A 187 -1.29 -0.44 -11.08
CA LEU A 187 -0.99 -1.86 -10.87
C LEU A 187 0.51 -2.12 -10.95
N PRO A 188 1.02 -3.04 -10.13
CA PRO A 188 2.41 -3.48 -10.19
C PRO A 188 2.79 -4.02 -11.57
N PRO A 189 4.05 -3.89 -12.00
CA PRO A 189 4.47 -4.26 -13.36
C PRO A 189 4.33 -5.75 -13.72
N TYR A 190 4.26 -6.62 -12.71
CA TYR A 190 4.05 -8.06 -12.93
C TYR A 190 2.56 -8.44 -13.15
N ILE A 191 1.62 -7.51 -12.96
CA ILE A 191 0.22 -7.67 -13.37
C ILE A 191 0.10 -7.06 -14.75
N GLU A 192 0.15 -7.93 -15.76
CA GLU A 192 0.12 -7.50 -17.15
C GLU A 192 -1.30 -7.06 -17.55
N ARG A 193 -1.40 -5.84 -18.08
CA ARG A 193 -2.63 -5.30 -18.67
C ARG A 193 -2.30 -4.64 -20.00
N ALA A 194 -3.17 -4.81 -20.97
CA ALA A 194 -3.06 -4.05 -22.22
C ALA A 194 -3.01 -2.55 -21.90
N ALA A 195 -2.15 -1.81 -22.59
CA ALA A 195 -1.86 -0.41 -22.29
C ALA A 195 -3.14 0.42 -22.09
N GLY A 196 -3.28 1.06 -20.94
CA GLY A 196 -4.40 1.92 -20.59
C GLY A 196 -5.71 1.20 -20.22
N LYS A 197 -5.70 -0.11 -20.01
CA LYS A 197 -6.91 -0.89 -19.70
C LYS A 197 -6.86 -1.51 -18.29
N THR A 198 -7.01 -0.67 -17.27
CA THR A 198 -7.42 -1.17 -15.95
C THR A 198 -8.85 -1.71 -16.06
N SER A 199 -9.09 -2.95 -15.66
CA SER A 199 -10.44 -3.51 -15.68
C SER A 199 -11.27 -2.95 -14.50
N ALA A 200 -12.60 -2.94 -14.64
CA ALA A 200 -13.49 -2.62 -13.52
C ALA A 200 -13.25 -3.55 -12.32
N ALA A 201 -12.90 -4.80 -12.60
CA ALA A 201 -12.52 -5.76 -11.56
C ALA A 201 -11.24 -5.35 -10.84
N ASP A 202 -10.22 -4.79 -11.51
CA ASP A 202 -9.01 -4.32 -10.85
C ASP A 202 -9.31 -3.15 -9.90
N LEU A 203 -10.19 -2.22 -10.29
CA LEU A 203 -10.58 -1.07 -9.46
C LEU A 203 -11.19 -1.50 -8.12
N ASP A 204 -12.03 -2.54 -8.13
CA ASP A 204 -12.60 -3.11 -6.92
C ASP A 204 -11.60 -4.01 -6.17
N ARG A 205 -10.93 -4.93 -6.90
CA ARG A 205 -10.19 -6.02 -6.30
C ARG A 205 -8.80 -5.66 -5.85
N TYR A 206 -8.17 -4.61 -6.43
CA TYR A 206 -6.88 -4.06 -5.97
C TYR A 206 -7.06 -3.02 -4.86
N GLN A 207 -8.09 -3.21 -4.03
CA GLN A 207 -8.43 -2.38 -2.87
C GLN A 207 -8.94 -3.26 -1.74
N THR A 208 -8.56 -2.96 -0.49
CA THR A 208 -9.10 -3.67 0.67
C THR A 208 -10.53 -3.21 0.97
N VAL A 209 -11.35 -4.09 1.56
CA VAL A 209 -12.74 -3.76 1.93
C VAL A 209 -12.83 -2.73 3.08
N PHE A 210 -11.73 -2.43 3.72
CA PHE A 210 -11.61 -1.48 4.83
C PHE A 210 -10.71 -0.27 4.49
N ALA A 211 -10.39 -0.05 3.21
CA ALA A 211 -9.56 1.07 2.79
C ALA A 211 -10.24 2.41 3.03
N GLN A 212 -9.58 3.33 3.74
CA GLN A 212 -10.11 4.64 4.11
C GLN A 212 -9.18 5.81 3.75
N PRO A 213 -8.01 6.04 4.42
CA PRO A 213 -7.16 7.17 4.09
C PRO A 213 -6.54 7.02 2.70
N SER A 214 -6.83 7.96 1.79
CA SER A 214 -6.29 7.98 0.43
C SER A 214 -4.82 8.43 0.42
N GLY A 215 -4.00 7.86 -0.48
CA GLY A 215 -2.61 8.28 -0.65
C GLY A 215 -1.63 7.15 -1.00
N SER A 216 -2.07 5.88 -0.99
CA SER A 216 -1.23 4.76 -1.41
C SER A 216 -1.14 4.63 -2.93
N VAL A 217 0.03 4.26 -3.43
CA VAL A 217 0.28 3.89 -4.82
C VAL A 217 0.13 2.38 -5.03
N ALA A 218 0.15 1.60 -3.96
CA ALA A 218 -0.05 0.16 -3.98
C ALA A 218 -0.95 -0.31 -2.83
N ALA A 219 -1.71 -1.37 -3.07
CA ALA A 219 -2.57 -1.97 -2.06
C ALA A 219 -1.76 -2.72 -0.98
N PRO A 220 -2.20 -2.72 0.28
CA PRO A 220 -1.69 -3.64 1.31
C PRO A 220 -2.23 -5.05 1.04
N THR A 221 -1.50 -5.80 0.19
CA THR A 221 -2.01 -6.98 -0.53
C THR A 221 -2.49 -8.11 0.36
N ALA A 222 -1.89 -8.32 1.54
CA ALA A 222 -2.39 -9.29 2.51
C ALA A 222 -3.81 -8.98 3.02
N GLY A 223 -4.20 -7.71 2.98
CA GLY A 223 -5.55 -7.26 3.31
C GLY A 223 -6.61 -7.58 2.25
N LEU A 224 -6.19 -7.89 1.01
CA LEU A 224 -7.11 -8.19 -0.10
C LEU A 224 -7.90 -9.49 0.10
N HIS A 225 -7.40 -10.38 0.95
CA HIS A 225 -8.05 -11.65 1.25
C HIS A 225 -9.27 -11.53 2.17
N PHE A 226 -9.40 -10.40 2.89
CA PHE A 226 -10.49 -10.22 3.83
C PHE A 226 -11.79 -9.81 3.12
N THR A 227 -12.90 -10.33 3.65
CA THR A 227 -14.25 -9.88 3.34
C THR A 227 -14.84 -9.19 4.57
N PRO A 228 -15.85 -8.32 4.44
CA PRO A 228 -16.55 -7.75 5.60
C PRO A 228 -17.05 -8.84 6.55
N GLN A 229 -17.64 -9.89 6.02
CA GLN A 229 -18.18 -11.03 6.78
C GLN A 229 -17.09 -11.74 7.59
N LEU A 230 -15.91 -11.97 7.00
CA LEU A 230 -14.80 -12.61 7.71
C LEU A 230 -14.29 -11.71 8.84
N LEU A 231 -14.21 -10.39 8.64
CA LEU A 231 -13.82 -9.45 9.70
C LEU A 231 -14.84 -9.44 10.86
N ASP A 232 -16.13 -9.52 10.56
CA ASP A 232 -17.17 -9.58 11.58
C ASP A 232 -17.12 -10.91 12.35
N GLU A 233 -16.84 -12.02 11.66
CA GLU A 233 -16.62 -13.33 12.28
C GLU A 233 -15.38 -13.33 13.20
N ILE A 234 -14.30 -12.68 12.79
CA ILE A 234 -13.09 -12.51 13.60
C ILE A 234 -13.40 -11.72 14.88
N ARG A 235 -14.13 -10.59 14.75
CA ARG A 235 -14.53 -9.77 15.91
C ARG A 235 -15.45 -10.54 16.87
N SER A 236 -16.40 -11.32 16.34
CA SER A 236 -17.33 -12.12 17.15
C SER A 236 -16.65 -13.21 17.98
N ARG A 237 -15.44 -13.63 17.58
CA ARG A 237 -14.57 -14.56 18.33
C ARG A 237 -13.73 -13.87 19.42
N GLY A 238 -13.94 -12.58 19.64
CA GLY A 238 -13.20 -11.83 20.66
C GLY A 238 -11.81 -11.36 20.23
N VAL A 239 -11.52 -11.35 18.92
CA VAL A 239 -10.29 -10.78 18.37
C VAL A 239 -10.50 -9.30 18.13
N GLN A 240 -9.58 -8.47 18.64
CA GLN A 240 -9.62 -7.04 18.44
C GLN A 240 -9.01 -6.66 17.07
N VAL A 241 -9.81 -6.10 16.18
CA VAL A 241 -9.38 -5.65 14.84
C VAL A 241 -9.00 -4.19 14.88
N CYS A 242 -7.73 -3.88 14.66
CA CYS A 242 -7.15 -2.54 14.68
C CYS A 242 -6.56 -2.17 13.32
N PHE A 243 -6.42 -0.86 13.08
CA PHE A 243 -5.89 -0.35 11.83
C PHE A 243 -4.71 0.59 12.06
N VAL A 244 -3.72 0.46 11.18
CA VAL A 244 -2.67 1.44 10.98
C VAL A 244 -2.75 1.94 9.55
N THR A 245 -2.24 3.13 9.28
CA THR A 245 -2.11 3.65 7.92
C THR A 245 -0.64 3.72 7.55
N LEU A 246 -0.24 3.07 6.46
CA LEU A 246 1.04 3.31 5.80
C LEU A 246 0.75 3.52 4.32
N HIS A 247 1.11 4.69 3.82
CA HIS A 247 0.98 4.97 2.40
C HIS A 247 2.12 4.30 1.64
N VAL A 248 1.76 3.20 0.97
CA VAL A 248 2.73 2.38 0.24
C VAL A 248 3.19 3.11 -1.00
N GLY A 249 4.49 3.38 -1.08
CA GLY A 249 5.15 3.96 -2.23
C GLY A 249 5.60 2.92 -3.26
N LEU A 250 6.12 3.40 -4.39
CA LEU A 250 6.67 2.54 -5.46
C LEU A 250 7.90 1.74 -5.04
N GLY A 251 8.62 2.21 -4.04
CA GLY A 251 9.83 1.53 -3.54
C GLY A 251 9.58 0.09 -3.11
N THR A 252 8.33 -0.24 -2.74
CA THR A 252 7.93 -1.60 -2.37
C THR A 252 8.06 -2.61 -3.52
N PHE A 253 7.97 -2.14 -4.77
CA PHE A 253 8.14 -2.99 -5.96
C PHE A 253 9.47 -2.77 -6.68
N ALA A 254 10.31 -1.87 -6.18
CA ALA A 254 11.61 -1.63 -6.77
C ALA A 254 12.55 -2.80 -6.44
N PRO A 255 13.26 -3.35 -7.45
CA PRO A 255 14.30 -4.33 -7.19
C PRO A 255 15.39 -3.75 -6.28
N VAL A 256 15.88 -4.56 -5.35
CA VAL A 256 17.08 -4.20 -4.57
C VAL A 256 18.26 -4.10 -5.54
N LYS A 257 18.89 -2.93 -5.59
CA LYS A 257 20.02 -2.67 -6.51
C LYS A 257 21.38 -2.96 -5.89
N ALA A 258 21.43 -2.95 -4.56
CA ALA A 258 22.65 -3.20 -3.81
C ALA A 258 22.93 -4.71 -3.72
N ASP A 259 24.18 -5.11 -3.92
CA ASP A 259 24.61 -6.50 -3.73
C ASP A 259 24.64 -6.86 -2.24
N SER A 260 25.11 -5.95 -1.39
CA SER A 260 25.12 -6.10 0.07
C SER A 260 23.90 -5.46 0.70
N LEU A 261 23.25 -6.19 1.64
CA LEU A 261 22.10 -5.65 2.39
C LEU A 261 22.46 -4.39 3.19
N ALA A 262 23.70 -4.26 3.65
CA ALA A 262 24.18 -3.10 4.41
C ALA A 262 24.21 -1.80 3.59
N GLU A 263 24.26 -1.91 2.26
CA GLU A 263 24.29 -0.76 1.35
C GLU A 263 22.90 -0.37 0.83
N HIS A 264 21.89 -1.20 1.12
CA HIS A 264 20.53 -0.91 0.66
C HIS A 264 19.89 0.21 1.46
N ILE A 265 19.43 1.24 0.78
CA ILE A 265 18.71 2.37 1.38
C ILE A 265 17.22 2.21 1.09
N MET A 266 16.43 2.01 2.14
CA MET A 266 14.97 1.97 2.03
C MET A 266 14.40 3.34 1.70
N HIS A 267 13.41 3.37 0.80
CA HIS A 267 12.57 4.55 0.61
C HIS A 267 11.80 4.88 1.89
N GLU A 268 11.67 6.18 2.15
CA GLU A 268 10.90 6.66 3.29
C GLU A 268 9.40 6.57 2.98
N GLU A 269 8.63 6.06 3.93
CA GLU A 269 7.17 5.99 3.85
C GLU A 269 6.54 6.65 5.06
N ARG A 270 5.41 7.33 4.84
CA ARG A 270 4.61 7.95 5.91
C ARG A 270 3.65 6.94 6.50
N PHE A 271 3.54 6.96 7.82
CA PHE A 271 2.56 6.15 8.50
C PHE A 271 1.82 6.95 9.58
N GLU A 272 0.71 6.39 10.04
CA GLU A 272 -0.06 6.91 11.17
C GLU A 272 -0.59 5.75 12.01
N VAL A 273 -0.53 5.93 13.32
CA VAL A 273 -1.12 5.02 14.33
C VAL A 273 -2.12 5.82 15.16
N SER A 274 -3.39 5.44 15.15
CA SER A 274 -4.39 6.09 15.99
C SER A 274 -4.15 5.78 17.47
N GLU A 275 -4.62 6.67 18.37
CA GLU A 275 -4.55 6.46 19.82
C GLU A 275 -5.22 5.13 20.20
N ALA A 276 -6.42 4.85 19.66
CA ALA A 276 -7.13 3.60 19.93
C ALA A 276 -6.32 2.35 19.52
N THR A 277 -5.59 2.40 18.41
CA THR A 277 -4.72 1.28 17.99
C THR A 277 -3.50 1.16 18.90
N ALA A 278 -2.86 2.28 19.25
CA ALA A 278 -1.71 2.26 20.17
C ALA A 278 -2.11 1.70 21.55
N ASP A 279 -3.24 2.14 22.09
CA ASP A 279 -3.76 1.65 23.37
C ASP A 279 -4.08 0.15 23.34
N ALA A 280 -4.71 -0.33 22.27
CA ALA A 280 -5.03 -1.74 22.08
C ALA A 280 -3.76 -2.61 22.04
N VAL A 281 -2.77 -2.20 21.24
CA VAL A 281 -1.48 -2.89 21.11
C VAL A 281 -0.72 -2.87 22.42
N ASN A 282 -0.61 -1.71 23.07
CA ASN A 282 0.11 -1.56 24.34
C ASN A 282 -0.55 -2.35 25.47
N THR A 283 -1.87 -2.39 25.50
CA THR A 283 -2.61 -3.20 26.49
C THR A 283 -2.40 -4.69 26.24
N ALA A 284 -2.49 -5.13 24.99
CA ALA A 284 -2.23 -6.51 24.62
C ALA A 284 -0.81 -6.97 25.02
N LYS A 285 0.21 -6.13 24.77
CA LYS A 285 1.59 -6.45 25.18
C LYS A 285 1.72 -6.56 26.70
N ARG A 286 1.09 -5.68 27.48
CA ARG A 286 1.10 -5.77 28.95
C ARG A 286 0.43 -7.04 29.48
N GLU A 287 -0.60 -7.50 28.80
CA GLU A 287 -1.40 -8.68 29.19
C GLU A 287 -0.86 -9.98 28.58
N GLY A 288 0.22 -9.94 27.80
CA GLY A 288 0.81 -11.11 27.14
C GLY A 288 -0.07 -11.67 26.01
N ARG A 289 -0.97 -10.87 25.46
CA ARG A 289 -1.81 -11.23 24.31
C ARG A 289 -1.05 -11.02 23.00
N ARG A 290 -1.33 -11.85 22.00
CA ARG A 290 -0.62 -11.83 20.73
C ARG A 290 -1.04 -10.64 19.86
N ILE A 291 -0.07 -10.09 19.13
CA ILE A 291 -0.26 -9.10 18.11
C ILE A 291 0.05 -9.72 16.75
N ILE A 292 -0.96 -9.80 15.90
CA ILE A 292 -0.90 -10.42 14.58
C ILE A 292 -0.92 -9.31 13.53
N ALA A 293 0.18 -9.15 12.81
CA ALA A 293 0.27 -8.18 11.73
C ALA A 293 -0.24 -8.78 10.41
N VAL A 294 -1.10 -8.04 9.72
CA VAL A 294 -1.55 -8.36 8.36
C VAL A 294 -0.77 -7.50 7.36
N GLY A 295 0.13 -8.16 6.65
CA GLY A 295 1.05 -7.56 5.69
C GLY A 295 2.33 -7.02 6.31
N THR A 296 3.38 -7.02 5.50
CA THR A 296 4.69 -6.47 5.85
C THR A 296 4.64 -4.97 6.18
N THR A 297 3.67 -4.24 5.61
CA THR A 297 3.43 -2.83 5.92
C THR A 297 2.99 -2.62 7.36
N SER A 298 2.09 -3.44 7.90
CA SER A 298 1.67 -3.39 9.31
C SER A 298 2.83 -3.71 10.25
N VAL A 299 3.67 -4.71 9.90
CA VAL A 299 4.91 -5.00 10.66
C VAL A 299 5.81 -3.76 10.71
N ARG A 300 6.08 -3.14 9.56
CA ARG A 300 6.97 -1.98 9.48
C ARG A 300 6.44 -0.79 10.30
N VAL A 301 5.15 -0.55 10.31
CA VAL A 301 4.55 0.48 11.18
C VAL A 301 4.76 0.15 12.65
N LEU A 302 4.35 -1.04 13.07
CA LEU A 302 4.38 -1.44 14.48
C LEU A 302 5.81 -1.44 15.04
N GLU A 303 6.78 -1.96 14.28
CA GLU A 303 8.20 -1.96 14.70
C GLU A 303 8.86 -0.57 14.59
N SER A 304 8.33 0.35 13.77
CA SER A 304 8.82 1.73 13.67
C SER A 304 8.21 2.68 14.72
N ALA A 305 6.98 2.40 15.16
CA ALA A 305 6.29 3.21 16.16
C ALA A 305 6.76 2.91 17.60
N LEU A 306 7.79 2.08 17.78
CA LEU A 306 8.36 1.74 19.08
C LEU A 306 8.77 3.00 19.86
N VAL A 307 8.37 3.04 21.12
CA VAL A 307 8.86 4.04 22.06
C VAL A 307 10.26 3.64 22.51
N VAL A 308 11.27 4.34 21.97
CA VAL A 308 12.64 4.24 22.42
C VAL A 308 12.90 5.37 23.39
N PRO A 309 13.24 5.12 24.68
CA PRO A 309 13.57 6.21 25.60
C PRO A 309 14.72 7.05 25.03
N PRO A 310 14.62 8.39 25.00
CA PRO A 310 15.76 9.20 24.61
C PRO A 310 16.91 8.97 25.60
N ALA A 311 18.08 8.71 25.07
CA ALA A 311 19.29 8.59 25.89
C ALA A 311 19.56 9.95 26.58
N GLY A 312 19.13 10.10 27.85
CA GLY A 312 19.49 11.24 28.70
C GLY A 312 18.63 12.51 28.60
N GLY A 313 17.45 12.47 27.96
CA GLY A 313 16.54 13.63 27.86
C GLY A 313 15.24 13.49 28.66
N PRO A 314 14.51 14.61 28.90
CA PRO A 314 13.19 14.55 29.52
C PRO A 314 12.20 13.78 28.64
N VAL A 315 11.52 12.81 29.24
CA VAL A 315 10.58 11.91 28.53
C VAL A 315 9.19 12.51 28.65
N SER A 316 8.55 12.83 27.52
CA SER A 316 7.13 13.21 27.50
C SER A 316 6.26 12.03 27.99
N PRO A 317 5.11 12.29 28.65
CA PRO A 317 4.20 11.22 29.07
C PRO A 317 3.80 10.24 27.95
N ALA A 318 3.68 10.74 26.71
CA ALA A 318 3.37 9.95 25.51
C ALA A 318 4.54 9.05 25.04
N THR A 319 5.77 9.30 25.50
CA THR A 319 6.98 8.59 25.08
C THR A 319 7.63 7.82 26.23
N GLN A 320 6.93 7.66 27.37
CA GLN A 320 7.46 6.86 28.48
C GLN A 320 7.30 5.35 28.20
N PRO A 321 8.37 4.55 28.37
CA PRO A 321 8.22 3.09 28.36
C PRO A 321 7.26 2.65 29.45
N LEU A 322 6.50 1.61 29.18
CA LEU A 322 5.65 0.98 30.19
C LEU A 322 6.50 0.52 31.37
N LYS A 323 5.97 0.63 32.61
CA LYS A 323 6.63 0.08 33.80
C LYS A 323 6.92 -1.41 33.59
N GLY A 324 8.16 -1.84 33.85
CA GLY A 324 8.57 -3.24 33.69
C GLY A 324 9.29 -3.56 32.37
N GLY A 325 9.61 -2.55 31.51
CA GLY A 325 10.38 -2.77 30.29
C GLY A 325 9.60 -3.41 29.14
N THR A 326 8.26 -3.55 29.26
CA THR A 326 7.41 -4.05 28.17
C THR A 326 7.46 -3.08 26.98
N PRO A 327 7.76 -3.56 25.76
CA PRO A 327 7.75 -2.72 24.57
C PRO A 327 6.37 -2.10 24.33
N ASN A 328 6.33 -0.83 23.95
CA ASN A 328 5.12 -0.11 23.61
C ASN A 328 5.32 0.74 22.35
N ILE A 329 4.20 1.12 21.72
CA ILE A 329 4.20 2.00 20.55
C ILE A 329 3.56 3.34 20.90
N HIS A 330 3.98 4.41 20.19
CA HIS A 330 3.33 5.71 20.25
C HIS A 330 2.22 5.83 19.20
N SER A 331 1.24 6.67 19.46
CA SER A 331 0.25 7.13 18.49
C SER A 331 0.77 8.33 17.69
N GLY A 332 0.07 8.66 16.61
CA GLY A 332 0.34 9.82 15.76
C GLY A 332 1.04 9.48 14.45
N PRO A 333 1.34 10.52 13.65
CA PRO A 333 2.04 10.38 12.39
C PRO A 333 3.52 10.08 12.60
N GLY A 334 4.09 9.35 11.65
CA GLY A 334 5.52 9.04 11.62
C GLY A 334 6.04 8.80 10.22
N ARG A 335 7.34 8.62 10.12
CA ARG A 335 8.04 8.22 8.90
C ARG A 335 8.92 7.03 9.19
N THR A 336 9.05 6.12 8.24
CA THR A 336 9.90 4.95 8.40
C THR A 336 10.76 4.68 7.18
N ARG A 337 12.01 4.34 7.44
CA ARG A 337 12.95 3.74 6.50
C ARG A 337 13.42 2.39 7.02
N ILE A 338 12.65 1.78 7.94
CA ILE A 338 13.05 0.53 8.55
C ILE A 338 13.28 -0.54 7.49
N PHE A 339 14.47 -1.11 7.49
CA PHE A 339 14.85 -2.25 6.67
C PHE A 339 14.98 -3.48 7.58
N ILE A 340 13.99 -4.36 7.50
CA ILE A 340 13.93 -5.56 8.32
C ILE A 340 14.47 -6.73 7.51
N HIS A 341 15.56 -7.35 7.99
CA HIS A 341 16.19 -8.54 7.44
C HIS A 341 16.83 -9.36 8.57
N PRO A 342 17.19 -10.64 8.36
CA PRO A 342 17.88 -11.41 9.38
C PRO A 342 19.27 -10.82 9.74
N PRO A 343 19.69 -10.86 11.03
CA PRO A 343 18.91 -11.19 12.22
C PRO A 343 18.19 -9.95 12.80
N HIS A 344 16.88 -9.89 12.72
CA HIS A 344 16.09 -8.82 13.32
C HIS A 344 15.29 -9.36 14.50
N GLN A 345 15.25 -8.62 15.62
CA GLN A 345 14.46 -8.96 16.79
C GLN A 345 13.16 -8.14 16.79
N PHE A 346 12.04 -8.81 16.56
CA PHE A 346 10.71 -8.18 16.65
C PHE A 346 10.35 -7.90 18.11
N LYS A 347 9.78 -6.72 18.36
CA LYS A 347 9.42 -6.27 19.70
C LYS A 347 7.91 -6.28 19.91
N ILE A 348 7.16 -6.01 18.86
CA ILE A 348 5.71 -5.84 18.92
C ILE A 348 5.00 -7.04 18.31
N VAL A 349 5.39 -7.45 17.10
CA VAL A 349 4.63 -8.43 16.30
C VAL A 349 4.95 -9.87 16.71
N ASP A 350 3.92 -10.65 17.01
CA ASP A 350 4.02 -12.03 17.46
C ASP A 350 3.70 -13.05 16.35
N ALA A 351 2.82 -12.69 15.38
CA ALA A 351 2.51 -13.51 14.21
C ALA A 351 2.34 -12.63 12.97
N LEU A 352 2.60 -13.18 11.78
CA LEU A 352 2.56 -12.46 10.51
C LEU A 352 1.72 -13.21 9.49
N LEU A 353 0.67 -12.54 8.97
CA LEU A 353 -0.08 -12.94 7.79
C LEU A 353 0.39 -12.10 6.60
N THR A 354 0.85 -12.72 5.52
CA THR A 354 1.41 -12.00 4.35
C THR A 354 1.13 -12.75 3.05
N ASN A 355 1.42 -12.13 1.90
CA ASN A 355 1.47 -12.82 0.61
C ASN A 355 2.87 -13.39 0.36
N PHE A 356 3.02 -14.20 -0.70
CA PHE A 356 4.33 -14.58 -1.21
C PHE A 356 4.95 -13.44 -2.02
N HIS A 357 6.24 -13.21 -1.83
CA HIS A 357 6.99 -12.07 -2.37
C HIS A 357 7.99 -12.46 -3.45
N LEU A 358 8.52 -11.46 -4.17
CA LEU A 358 9.52 -11.61 -5.23
C LEU A 358 10.84 -12.17 -4.69
N PRO A 359 11.59 -12.94 -5.50
CA PRO A 359 13.00 -13.22 -5.25
C PRO A 359 13.79 -11.92 -5.02
N CYS A 360 14.79 -11.97 -4.19
CA CYS A 360 15.71 -10.86 -3.87
C CYS A 360 15.02 -9.57 -3.39
N SER A 361 13.77 -9.64 -2.90
CA SER A 361 13.02 -8.46 -2.45
C SER A 361 13.20 -8.18 -0.97
N THR A 362 13.10 -6.90 -0.59
CA THR A 362 13.11 -6.47 0.84
C THR A 362 11.99 -7.12 1.63
N LEU A 363 10.88 -7.47 0.98
CA LEU A 363 9.73 -8.12 1.62
C LEU A 363 10.02 -9.59 1.95
N LEU A 364 10.71 -10.32 1.06
CA LEU A 364 11.18 -11.69 1.37
C LEU A 364 12.22 -11.67 2.50
N MET A 365 13.06 -10.64 2.55
CA MET A 365 14.03 -10.45 3.63
C MET A 365 13.33 -10.25 4.98
N LEU A 366 12.25 -9.46 5.02
CA LEU A 366 11.41 -9.28 6.22
C LEU A 366 10.75 -10.61 6.64
N VAL A 367 10.16 -11.34 5.70
CA VAL A 367 9.56 -12.66 5.94
C VAL A 367 10.61 -13.63 6.50
N SER A 368 11.81 -13.62 5.94
CA SER A 368 12.95 -14.42 6.41
C SER A 368 13.36 -14.06 7.84
N ALA A 369 13.41 -12.75 8.16
CA ALA A 369 13.69 -12.32 9.54
C ALA A 369 12.60 -12.76 10.51
N PHE A 370 11.33 -12.76 10.06
CA PHE A 370 10.20 -13.16 10.90
C PHE A 370 10.11 -14.68 11.12
N ALA A 371 10.59 -15.48 10.16
CA ALA A 371 10.61 -16.95 10.26
C ALA A 371 11.51 -17.46 11.39
N ALA A 372 12.57 -16.72 11.77
CA ALA A 372 13.35 -16.99 12.99
C ALA A 372 13.91 -15.66 13.53
N PRO A 373 13.19 -14.99 14.44
CA PRO A 373 13.61 -13.72 15.01
C PRO A 373 14.97 -13.79 15.70
N ALA A 374 15.81 -12.77 15.48
CA ALA A 374 17.17 -12.65 15.99
C ALA A 374 18.16 -13.73 15.50
N GLU A 375 17.79 -14.55 14.52
CA GLU A 375 18.61 -15.61 13.98
C GLU A 375 18.80 -15.48 12.45
N LEU A 376 19.89 -16.05 11.93
CA LEU A 376 20.14 -16.10 10.48
C LEU A 376 19.40 -17.25 9.78
N ARG A 377 19.06 -18.32 10.51
CA ARG A 377 18.37 -19.50 9.95
C ARG A 377 16.97 -19.21 9.43
N GLY A 378 16.39 -18.05 9.77
CA GLY A 378 15.07 -17.64 9.26
C GLY A 378 15.02 -17.53 7.74
N ARG A 379 16.16 -17.22 7.09
CA ARG A 379 16.28 -17.29 5.63
C ARG A 379 16.00 -18.71 5.11
N GLU A 380 16.62 -19.70 5.71
CA GLU A 380 16.48 -21.11 5.28
C GLU A 380 15.04 -21.60 5.47
N LEU A 381 14.41 -21.23 6.59
CA LEU A 381 13.02 -21.57 6.87
C LEU A 381 12.06 -20.90 5.87
N ALA A 382 12.27 -19.62 5.58
CA ALA A 382 11.46 -18.91 4.60
C ALA A 382 11.63 -19.49 3.20
N LEU A 383 12.86 -19.71 2.74
CA LEU A 383 13.13 -20.28 1.41
C LEU A 383 12.60 -21.72 1.29
N HIS A 384 12.67 -22.52 2.37
CA HIS A 384 12.04 -23.85 2.40
C HIS A 384 10.51 -23.75 2.22
N ALA A 385 9.85 -22.84 2.92
CA ALA A 385 8.41 -22.62 2.77
C ALA A 385 8.04 -22.10 1.37
N TYR A 386 8.89 -21.29 0.76
CA TYR A 386 8.69 -20.80 -0.62
C TYR A 386 8.90 -21.91 -1.66
N ALA A 387 9.91 -22.76 -1.49
CA ALA A 387 10.10 -23.94 -2.34
C ALA A 387 8.90 -24.89 -2.24
N GLU A 388 8.37 -25.09 -1.04
CA GLU A 388 7.14 -25.87 -0.83
C GLU A 388 5.94 -25.22 -1.51
N ALA A 389 5.78 -23.89 -1.41
CA ALA A 389 4.71 -23.16 -2.07
C ALA A 389 4.80 -23.28 -3.62
N VAL A 390 6.00 -23.23 -4.20
CA VAL A 390 6.24 -23.47 -5.63
C VAL A 390 5.87 -24.89 -6.01
N ARG A 391 6.32 -25.89 -5.27
CA ARG A 391 6.03 -27.33 -5.48
C ARG A 391 4.52 -27.60 -5.47
N GLU A 392 3.81 -27.00 -4.52
CA GLU A 392 2.37 -27.13 -4.33
C GLU A 392 1.55 -26.16 -5.20
N ARG A 393 2.24 -25.42 -6.10
CA ARG A 393 1.61 -24.50 -7.07
C ARG A 393 0.73 -23.44 -6.40
N TYR A 394 1.23 -22.81 -5.31
CA TYR A 394 0.64 -21.58 -4.77
C TYR A 394 0.78 -20.46 -5.78
N ARG A 395 -0.15 -19.50 -5.71
CA ARG A 395 -0.10 -18.29 -6.53
C ARG A 395 0.67 -17.21 -5.77
N PHE A 396 1.48 -16.46 -6.49
CA PHE A 396 2.40 -15.48 -5.92
C PHE A 396 1.93 -14.04 -6.16
N PHE A 397 2.42 -13.12 -5.35
CA PHE A 397 2.29 -11.67 -5.37
C PHE A 397 0.89 -11.16 -5.01
N SER A 398 0.51 -9.95 -5.55
CA SER A 398 -0.64 -9.17 -5.08
C SER A 398 -1.96 -9.92 -5.10
N TYR A 399 -2.23 -10.68 -6.16
CA TYR A 399 -3.45 -11.48 -6.31
C TYR A 399 -3.24 -12.96 -5.96
N GLY A 400 -2.08 -13.27 -5.40
CA GLY A 400 -1.69 -14.62 -5.03
C GLY A 400 -2.38 -15.14 -3.77
N ASP A 401 -1.78 -16.18 -3.21
CA ASP A 401 -2.24 -16.83 -1.99
C ASP A 401 -1.54 -16.26 -0.75
N ALA A 402 -1.94 -16.67 0.42
CA ALA A 402 -1.45 -16.15 1.69
C ALA A 402 -0.51 -17.12 2.42
N MET A 403 0.34 -16.57 3.28
CA MET A 403 1.21 -17.28 4.21
C MET A 403 0.98 -16.73 5.62
N LEU A 404 0.79 -17.61 6.60
CA LEU A 404 0.72 -17.30 8.02
C LEU A 404 1.95 -17.87 8.73
N ILE A 405 2.66 -17.05 9.47
CA ILE A 405 3.84 -17.43 10.26
C ILE A 405 3.53 -17.26 11.75
N LEU A 406 3.57 -18.36 12.50
CA LEU A 406 3.18 -18.46 13.91
C LEU A 406 4.40 -18.69 14.82
#